data_6dbc6104ca1b386a78d9b1528515e2e7
#
_entry.id   6dbc6104ca1b386a78d9b1528515e2e7
#
_cell.length_a   1.000
_cell.length_b   1.000
_cell.length_c   1.000
_cell.angle_alpha   90.00
_cell.angle_beta   90.00
_cell.angle_gamma   90.00
#
_symmetry.space_group_name_H-M   'P 1'
#
loop_
_entity.id
_entity.type
_entity.pdbx_description
1 polymer ?
#
loop_
_entity_poly.entity_id
_entity_poly.type
_entity_poly.pdbx_seq_one_letter_code
_entity_poly.pdbx_strand_id
1 'polypeptide(L)'
;MAQYQRIFAALDGASTQKAVAKRAAALAADNGARLLFGHVVDSVPNEANGADYEALCAEGVVRIEDELADELRAVRENPAIPSVDVQVRAGRVAETLAEQLIEPFAPDLVVCGERGLSNIKYVFVGSVSTYLIRNLRCDVLVVKQQA
;
A
#
# COMPACT_ATOMS: atom_id res chain seq x y z
N MET A 1 -9.14 23.77 1.56
CA MET A 1 -9.39 22.92 2.73
C MET A 1 -8.93 21.50 2.50
N ALA A 2 -8.21 20.94 3.44
CA ALA A 2 -7.75 19.58 3.33
C ALA A 2 -8.93 18.61 3.45
N GLN A 3 -9.08 17.72 2.49
CA GLN A 3 -10.10 16.67 2.47
C GLN A 3 -9.68 15.45 3.26
N TYR A 4 -8.38 15.14 3.22
CA TYR A 4 -7.83 13.94 3.83
C TYR A 4 -6.74 14.31 4.83
N GLN A 5 -6.72 13.60 5.95
CA GLN A 5 -5.72 13.78 7.00
C GLN A 5 -4.75 12.62 7.10
N ARG A 6 -5.18 11.41 6.75
CA ARG A 6 -4.36 10.21 6.79
C ARG A 6 -4.61 9.40 5.53
N ILE A 7 -3.56 9.22 4.75
CA ILE A 7 -3.63 8.49 3.48
C ILE A 7 -2.77 7.24 3.58
N PHE A 8 -3.37 6.11 3.25
CA PHE A 8 -2.71 4.82 3.21
C PHE A 8 -2.48 4.42 1.75
N ALA A 9 -1.23 4.09 1.41
CA ALA A 9 -0.89 3.58 0.09
C ALA A 9 -0.62 2.09 0.17
N ALA A 10 -1.49 1.30 -0.45
CA ALA A 10 -1.35 -0.15 -0.48
C ALA A 10 -0.42 -0.55 -1.63
N LEU A 11 0.77 -1.03 -1.31
CA LEU A 11 1.77 -1.45 -2.28
C LEU A 11 1.69 -2.95 -2.50
N ASP A 12 1.69 -3.36 -3.75
CA ASP A 12 1.56 -4.78 -4.12
C ASP A 12 2.90 -5.46 -4.45
N GLY A 13 3.99 -4.70 -4.47
CA GLY A 13 5.30 -5.23 -4.86
C GLY A 13 5.45 -5.45 -6.37
N ALA A 14 4.47 -5.02 -7.17
CA ALA A 14 4.42 -5.26 -8.60
C ALA A 14 4.53 -3.96 -9.41
N SER A 15 4.22 -4.04 -10.68
CA SER A 15 4.44 -2.93 -11.62
C SER A 15 3.63 -1.67 -11.32
N THR A 16 2.50 -1.80 -10.65
CA THR A 16 1.62 -0.66 -10.35
C THR A 16 2.04 0.11 -9.10
N GLN A 17 2.95 -0.43 -8.28
CA GLN A 17 3.25 0.20 -6.98
C GLN A 17 3.86 1.59 -7.11
N LYS A 18 4.66 1.86 -8.14
CA LYS A 18 5.21 3.20 -8.35
C LYS A 18 4.11 4.23 -8.64
N ALA A 19 3.14 3.85 -9.45
CA ALA A 19 1.99 4.72 -9.77
C ALA A 19 1.14 4.97 -8.52
N VAL A 20 0.91 3.95 -7.71
CA VAL A 20 0.20 4.07 -6.43
C VAL A 20 0.96 5.00 -5.49
N ALA A 21 2.26 4.81 -5.35
CA ALA A 21 3.10 5.63 -4.47
C ALA A 21 3.08 7.09 -4.92
N LYS A 22 3.21 7.36 -6.20
CA LYS A 22 3.19 8.73 -6.73
C LYS A 22 1.85 9.41 -6.53
N ARG A 23 0.75 8.69 -6.77
CA ARG A 23 -0.59 9.24 -6.58
C ARG A 23 -0.86 9.55 -5.12
N ALA A 24 -0.51 8.63 -4.23
CA ALA A 24 -0.67 8.82 -2.79
C ALA A 24 0.18 10.00 -2.29
N ALA A 25 1.41 10.10 -2.77
CA ALA A 25 2.30 11.21 -2.41
C ALA A 25 1.74 12.56 -2.85
N ALA A 26 1.23 12.66 -4.07
CA ALA A 26 0.64 13.90 -4.57
C ALA A 26 -0.58 14.31 -3.73
N LEU A 27 -1.45 13.36 -3.41
CA LEU A 27 -2.62 13.63 -2.59
C LEU A 27 -2.23 14.00 -1.16
N ALA A 28 -1.23 13.35 -0.59
CA ALA A 28 -0.75 13.68 0.75
C ALA A 28 -0.18 15.09 0.79
N ALA A 29 0.59 15.49 -0.21
CA ALA A 29 1.13 16.83 -0.30
C ALA A 29 0.03 17.89 -0.45
N ASP A 30 -0.93 17.64 -1.34
CA ASP A 30 -2.04 18.56 -1.57
C ASP A 30 -2.94 18.75 -0.35
N ASN A 31 -3.05 17.73 0.48
CA ASN A 31 -3.93 17.75 1.66
C ASN A 31 -3.18 18.01 2.97
N GLY A 32 -1.87 18.03 2.97
CA GLY A 32 -1.08 18.10 4.21
C GLY A 32 -1.32 16.86 5.07
N ALA A 33 -1.48 15.69 4.45
CA ALA A 33 -1.87 14.47 5.12
C ALA A 33 -0.65 13.63 5.54
N ARG A 34 -0.82 12.86 6.61
CA ARG A 34 0.11 11.81 6.97
C ARG A 34 0.01 10.69 5.96
N LEU A 35 1.13 10.07 5.64
CA LEU A 35 1.22 9.05 4.60
C LEU A 35 1.84 7.78 5.15
N LEU A 36 1.14 6.66 4.99
CA LEU A 36 1.65 5.34 5.33
C LEU A 36 1.67 4.48 4.07
N PHE A 37 2.85 3.96 3.74
CA PHE A 37 3.01 2.94 2.71
C PHE A 37 2.96 1.58 3.38
N GLY A 38 2.03 0.74 2.97
CA GLY A 38 1.87 -0.59 3.52
C GLY A 38 1.98 -1.68 2.46
N HIS A 39 2.60 -2.78 2.84
CA HIS A 39 2.76 -3.94 1.98
C HIS A 39 2.59 -5.21 2.79
N VAL A 40 1.97 -6.22 2.20
CA VAL A 40 1.85 -7.54 2.79
C VAL A 40 2.58 -8.54 1.93
N VAL A 41 3.53 -9.25 2.54
CA VAL A 41 4.17 -10.39 1.90
C VAL A 41 3.22 -11.57 2.05
N ASP A 42 2.84 -12.19 0.91
CA ASP A 42 1.99 -13.36 0.94
C ASP A 42 2.77 -14.53 1.53
N SER A 43 2.40 -14.92 2.74
CA SER A 43 3.08 -16.00 3.46
C SER A 43 2.47 -17.37 3.22
N VAL A 44 1.31 -17.43 2.56
CA VAL A 44 0.62 -18.71 2.32
C VAL A 44 1.51 -19.73 1.64
N PRO A 45 2.28 -19.39 0.59
CA PRO A 45 3.19 -20.36 -0.05
C PRO A 45 4.29 -20.88 0.87
N ASN A 46 4.61 -20.15 1.94
CA ASN A 46 5.73 -20.48 2.83
C ASN A 46 5.30 -21.13 4.15
N GLU A 47 4.01 -21.20 4.44
CA GLU A 47 3.50 -21.73 5.72
C GLU A 47 3.94 -23.18 5.96
N ALA A 48 3.94 -24.00 4.93
CA ALA A 48 4.32 -25.41 5.03
C ALA A 48 5.82 -25.61 5.29
N ASN A 49 6.63 -24.59 5.07
CA ASN A 49 8.09 -24.66 5.20
C ASN A 49 8.59 -23.97 6.48
N GLY A 50 7.70 -23.64 7.43
CA GLY A 50 8.08 -23.00 8.68
C GLY A 50 8.57 -21.57 8.46
N ALA A 51 7.78 -20.78 7.77
CA ALA A 51 8.15 -19.41 7.43
C ALA A 51 8.50 -18.57 8.67
N ASP A 52 9.61 -17.83 8.57
CA ASP A 52 10.00 -16.82 9.55
C ASP A 52 9.34 -15.50 9.15
N TYR A 53 8.27 -15.13 9.81
CA TYR A 53 7.50 -13.93 9.49
C TYR A 53 8.30 -12.66 9.69
N GLU A 54 9.15 -12.60 10.72
CA GLU A 54 10.00 -11.43 10.96
C GLU A 54 10.98 -11.23 9.81
N ALA A 55 11.60 -12.31 9.34
CA ALA A 55 12.53 -12.26 8.22
C ALA A 55 11.81 -11.83 6.93
N LEU A 56 10.61 -12.37 6.66
CA LEU A 56 9.83 -11.98 5.50
C LEU A 56 9.47 -10.49 5.53
N CYS A 57 9.09 -9.98 6.68
CA CYS A 57 8.77 -8.56 6.83
C CYS A 57 10.01 -7.67 6.63
N ALA A 58 11.14 -8.06 7.22
CA ALA A 58 12.39 -7.31 7.09
C ALA A 58 12.86 -7.26 5.62
N GLU A 59 12.79 -8.38 4.92
CA GLU A 59 13.11 -8.44 3.50
C GLU A 59 12.16 -7.58 2.67
N GLY A 60 10.88 -7.58 3.03
CA GLY A 60 9.87 -6.76 2.37
C GLY A 60 10.15 -5.28 2.51
N VAL A 61 10.54 -4.83 3.71
CA VAL A 61 10.92 -3.42 3.94
C VAL A 61 12.11 -3.04 3.06
N VAL A 62 13.15 -3.87 3.04
CA VAL A 62 14.34 -3.61 2.21
C VAL A 62 13.95 -3.50 0.74
N ARG A 63 13.11 -4.41 0.27
CA ARG A 63 12.67 -4.40 -1.12
C ARG A 63 11.90 -3.11 -1.46
N ILE A 64 10.96 -2.71 -0.63
CA ILE A 64 10.18 -1.50 -0.85
C ILE A 64 11.07 -0.26 -0.81
N GLU A 65 11.97 -0.17 0.17
CA GLU A 65 12.90 0.95 0.27
C GLU A 65 13.80 1.06 -0.96
N ASP A 66 14.19 -0.07 -1.53
CA ASP A 66 15.03 -0.10 -2.73
C ASP A 66 14.23 0.24 -3.99
N GLU A 67 13.10 -0.43 -4.21
CA GLU A 67 12.29 -0.26 -5.41
C GLU A 67 11.65 1.12 -5.51
N LEU A 68 11.32 1.73 -4.39
CA LEU A 68 10.69 3.05 -4.31
C LEU A 68 11.61 4.12 -3.74
N ALA A 69 12.93 3.95 -3.88
CA ALA A 69 13.91 4.84 -3.28
C ALA A 69 13.68 6.31 -3.64
N ASP A 70 13.43 6.60 -4.91
CA ASP A 70 13.21 7.97 -5.38
C ASP A 70 11.90 8.54 -4.84
N GLU A 71 10.83 7.75 -4.90
CA GLU A 71 9.51 8.16 -4.42
C GLU A 71 9.53 8.41 -2.91
N LEU A 72 10.18 7.53 -2.14
CA LEU A 72 10.27 7.67 -0.69
C LEU A 72 11.11 8.88 -0.29
N ARG A 73 12.22 9.11 -1.00
CA ARG A 73 13.04 10.29 -0.74
C ARG A 73 12.25 11.57 -0.97
N ALA A 74 11.52 11.64 -2.07
CA ALA A 74 10.73 12.82 -2.40
C ALA A 74 9.67 13.13 -1.33
N VAL A 75 8.95 12.12 -0.83
CA VAL A 75 7.94 12.34 0.19
C VAL A 75 8.55 12.69 1.55
N ARG A 76 9.67 12.07 1.89
CA ARG A 76 10.36 12.34 3.16
C ARG A 76 10.94 13.73 3.23
N GLU A 77 11.35 14.26 2.08
CA GLU A 77 11.89 15.63 1.97
C GLU A 77 10.83 16.69 1.79
N ASN A 78 9.58 16.31 1.53
CA ASN A 78 8.50 17.24 1.25
C ASN A 78 7.90 17.76 2.56
N PRO A 79 8.07 19.08 2.87
CA PRO A 79 7.55 19.63 4.12
C PRO A 79 6.03 19.68 4.20
N ALA A 80 5.33 19.54 3.08
CA ALA A 80 3.87 19.50 3.06
C ALA A 80 3.30 18.19 3.61
N ILE A 81 4.13 17.14 3.72
CA ILE A 81 3.72 15.83 4.23
C ILE A 81 4.24 15.67 5.66
N PRO A 82 3.38 15.74 6.69
CA PRO A 82 3.83 15.80 8.08
C PRO A 82 4.46 14.52 8.61
N SER A 83 4.09 13.36 8.07
CA SER A 83 4.76 12.12 8.44
C SER A 83 4.70 11.11 7.30
N VAL A 84 5.74 10.31 7.16
CA VAL A 84 5.84 9.22 6.19
C VAL A 84 6.36 8.00 6.91
N ASP A 85 5.70 6.87 6.72
CA ASP A 85 6.13 5.60 7.30
C ASP A 85 5.96 4.48 6.28
N VAL A 86 6.75 3.42 6.45
CA VAL A 86 6.67 2.20 5.64
C VAL A 86 6.51 1.02 6.58
N GLN A 87 5.45 0.26 6.41
CA GLN A 87 5.18 -0.91 7.23
C GLN A 87 4.89 -2.12 6.35
N VAL A 88 5.48 -3.25 6.72
CA VAL A 88 5.31 -4.52 6.02
C VAL A 88 4.87 -5.57 7.02
N ARG A 89 3.91 -6.37 6.62
CA ARG A 89 3.44 -7.53 7.38
C ARG A 89 3.45 -8.76 6.48
N ALA A 90 3.35 -9.93 7.07
CA ALA A 90 3.28 -11.18 6.33
C ALA A 90 2.00 -11.92 6.73
N GLY A 91 1.31 -12.50 5.75
CA GLY A 91 0.05 -13.19 5.99
C GLY A 91 -0.74 -13.34 4.70
N ARG A 92 -2.04 -13.55 4.85
CA ARG A 92 -2.97 -13.49 3.72
C ARG A 92 -3.16 -12.04 3.34
N VAL A 93 -2.97 -11.73 2.08
CA VAL A 93 -2.76 -10.35 1.64
C VAL A 93 -3.91 -9.43 2.03
N ALA A 94 -5.12 -9.70 1.59
CA ALA A 94 -6.24 -8.77 1.78
C ALA A 94 -6.60 -8.58 3.26
N GLU A 95 -6.71 -9.68 3.99
CA GLU A 95 -7.09 -9.65 5.40
C GLU A 95 -6.02 -9.00 6.27
N THR A 96 -4.75 -9.36 6.02
CA THR A 96 -3.62 -8.81 6.77
C THR A 96 -3.48 -7.30 6.52
N LEU A 97 -3.64 -6.91 5.27
CA LEU A 97 -3.60 -5.49 4.89
C LEU A 97 -4.67 -4.69 5.64
N ALA A 98 -5.90 -5.19 5.62
CA ALA A 98 -7.02 -4.49 6.27
C ALA A 98 -6.86 -4.47 7.79
N GLU A 99 -6.61 -5.62 8.41
CA GLU A 99 -6.67 -5.77 9.86
C GLU A 99 -5.41 -5.29 10.58
N GLN A 100 -4.24 -5.49 9.98
CA GLN A 100 -2.96 -5.21 10.65
C GLN A 100 -2.34 -3.88 10.25
N LEU A 101 -2.66 -3.36 9.08
CA LEU A 101 -2.06 -2.12 8.56
C LEU A 101 -3.08 -0.99 8.45
N ILE A 102 -4.18 -1.22 7.78
CA ILE A 102 -5.16 -0.16 7.51
C ILE A 102 -5.95 0.23 8.76
N GLU A 103 -6.57 -0.73 9.43
CA GLU A 103 -7.38 -0.44 10.61
C GLU A 103 -6.61 0.29 11.70
N PRO A 104 -5.39 -0.14 12.08
CA PRO A 104 -4.64 0.59 13.11
C PRO A 104 -4.25 2.01 12.71
N PHE A 105 -3.99 2.25 11.44
CA PHE A 105 -3.68 3.58 10.94
C PHE A 105 -4.92 4.48 10.87
N ALA A 106 -6.07 3.88 10.69
CA ALA A 106 -7.37 4.55 10.55
C ALA A 106 -7.34 5.66 9.47
N PRO A 107 -7.03 5.32 8.22
CA PRO A 107 -6.96 6.32 7.16
C PRO A 107 -8.35 6.83 6.77
N ASP A 108 -8.40 8.02 6.19
CA ASP A 108 -9.60 8.53 5.55
C ASP A 108 -9.55 8.35 4.02
N LEU A 109 -8.39 7.94 3.49
CA LEU A 109 -8.25 7.54 2.09
C LEU A 109 -7.27 6.38 1.99
N VAL A 110 -7.65 5.35 1.22
CA VAL A 110 -6.75 4.27 0.81
C VAL A 110 -6.53 4.36 -0.69
N VAL A 111 -5.27 4.36 -1.11
CA VAL A 111 -4.89 4.34 -2.52
C VAL A 111 -4.33 2.97 -2.82
N CYS A 112 -4.87 2.30 -3.82
CA CYS A 112 -4.43 0.96 -4.22
C CYS A 112 -4.38 0.85 -5.73
N GLY A 113 -3.75 -0.21 -6.21
CA GLY A 113 -3.68 -0.49 -7.64
C GLY A 113 -4.88 -1.29 -8.12
N GLU A 114 -5.14 -1.20 -9.40
CA GLU A 114 -6.20 -1.96 -10.08
C GLU A 114 -5.99 -3.46 -9.96
N ARG A 115 -4.73 -3.88 -10.00
CA ARG A 115 -4.35 -5.29 -9.91
C ARG A 115 -3.38 -5.49 -8.77
N GLY A 116 -3.66 -6.49 -7.95
CA GLY A 116 -2.67 -7.01 -7.03
C GLY A 116 -1.70 -7.93 -7.78
N LEU A 117 -1.26 -8.97 -7.14
CA LEU A 117 -0.21 -9.87 -7.63
C LEU A 117 -0.64 -10.79 -8.78
N SER A 118 -1.86 -10.69 -9.29
CA SER A 118 -2.34 -11.63 -10.31
C SER A 118 -2.18 -11.05 -11.72
N ASN A 119 -1.60 -11.86 -12.61
CA ASN A 119 -1.47 -11.57 -14.04
C ASN A 119 -2.77 -11.78 -14.81
N ILE A 120 -3.92 -11.49 -14.20
CA ILE A 120 -5.20 -11.71 -14.86
C ILE A 120 -5.39 -10.62 -15.91
N LYS A 121 -5.51 -11.03 -17.16
CA LYS A 121 -5.64 -10.17 -18.33
C LYS A 121 -6.99 -9.47 -18.45
N TYR A 122 -7.89 -9.66 -17.51
CA TYR A 122 -9.21 -9.07 -17.59
C TYR A 122 -9.30 -7.80 -16.78
N VAL A 123 -10.06 -6.85 -17.30
CA VAL A 123 -10.27 -5.53 -16.71
C VAL A 123 -11.14 -5.68 -15.48
N PHE A 124 -10.60 -6.25 -14.43
CA PHE A 124 -11.27 -6.26 -13.14
C PHE A 124 -10.40 -5.55 -12.13
N VAL A 125 -11.06 -4.82 -11.26
CA VAL A 125 -10.48 -4.44 -9.99
C VAL A 125 -9.98 -5.74 -9.36
N GLY A 126 -8.72 -5.79 -8.98
CA GLY A 126 -8.12 -6.99 -8.41
C GLY A 126 -8.81 -7.44 -7.14
N SER A 127 -8.52 -8.66 -6.69
CA SER A 127 -9.15 -9.23 -5.50
C SER A 127 -8.92 -8.38 -4.25
N VAL A 128 -7.73 -7.82 -4.09
CA VAL A 128 -7.41 -6.95 -2.95
C VAL A 128 -8.21 -5.65 -3.03
N SER A 129 -8.24 -4.99 -4.19
CA SER A 129 -9.01 -3.75 -4.37
C SER A 129 -10.48 -3.99 -4.11
N THR A 130 -11.03 -5.09 -4.61
CA THR A 130 -12.44 -5.46 -4.39
C THR A 130 -12.72 -5.67 -2.90
N TYR A 131 -11.82 -6.38 -2.22
CA TYR A 131 -11.96 -6.61 -0.77
C TYR A 131 -11.97 -5.28 -0.01
N LEU A 132 -11.05 -4.39 -0.34
CA LEU A 132 -10.95 -3.09 0.33
C LEU A 132 -12.20 -2.25 0.08
N ILE A 133 -12.68 -2.18 -1.15
CA ILE A 133 -13.88 -1.42 -1.49
C ILE A 133 -15.08 -1.92 -0.69
N ARG A 134 -15.22 -3.23 -0.52
CA ARG A 134 -16.35 -3.83 0.19
C ARG A 134 -16.25 -3.71 1.70
N ASN A 135 -15.06 -3.71 2.26
CA ASN A 135 -14.87 -3.86 3.70
C ASN A 135 -14.40 -2.61 4.42
N LEU A 136 -13.83 -1.63 3.71
CA LEU A 136 -13.40 -0.38 4.33
C LEU A 136 -14.54 0.63 4.34
N ARG A 137 -14.52 1.50 5.36
CA ARG A 137 -15.50 2.58 5.49
C ARG A 137 -14.97 3.91 4.94
N CYS A 138 -13.68 4.01 4.68
CA CYS A 138 -13.08 5.21 4.12
C CYS A 138 -13.13 5.20 2.59
N ASP A 139 -12.77 6.32 1.99
CA ASP A 139 -12.66 6.41 0.54
C ASP A 139 -11.54 5.51 0.03
N VAL A 140 -11.75 4.92 -1.14
CA VAL A 140 -10.77 4.07 -1.80
C VAL A 140 -10.56 4.59 -3.22
N LEU A 141 -9.31 4.94 -3.54
CA LEU A 141 -8.94 5.35 -4.88
C LEU A 141 -8.15 4.23 -5.53
N VAL A 142 -8.64 3.76 -6.67
CA VAL A 142 -7.99 2.69 -7.43
C VAL A 142 -7.21 3.31 -8.58
N VAL A 143 -5.88 3.14 -8.56
CA VAL A 143 -5.01 3.63 -9.62
C VAL A 143 -4.96 2.58 -10.71
N LYS A 144 -5.33 2.97 -11.91
CA LYS A 144 -5.32 2.05 -13.04
C LYS A 144 -3.92 1.89 -13.61
N GLN A 145 -3.62 0.68 -14.04
CA GLN A 145 -2.38 0.41 -14.75
C GLN A 145 -2.43 1.11 -16.10
N GLN A 146 -1.45 1.95 -16.34
CA GLN A 146 -1.31 2.59 -17.64
C GLN A 146 -0.64 1.64 -18.61
N ALA A 147 -1.21 1.57 -19.81
CA ALA A 147 -0.68 0.71 -20.87
C ALA A 147 0.68 1.19 -21.36
#